data_c9ae1ddba37b9926820305fa4f7b487c
#
_entry.id   c9ae1ddba37b9926820305fa4f7b487c
#
_cell.length_a   1.000
_cell.length_b   1.000
_cell.length_c   1.000
_cell.angle_alpha   90.00
_cell.angle_beta   90.00
_cell.angle_gamma   90.00
#
_symmetry.space_group_name_H-M   'P 1'
#
loop_
_entity.id
_entity.type
_entity.pdbx_description
1 polymer ?
#
loop_
_entity_poly.entity_id
_entity_poly.type
_entity_poly.pdbx_seq_one_letter_code
_entity_poly.pdbx_strand_id
1 'polypeptide(L)'
;MGQNEDKIIVDNLSAWYWDKQVLYNVSFPIKKNKITVIIGPSGCGKSTLLRSINRLNDYIDGFKMTGRVLIDGINIYDEQIDIYELRRKIVMVLQKPAPFPMSIFDNVAFGPRIHGIKNKKVLMNTVRKALIKAGLWDEVKDRLFENAYELSGGQQQRLCIARALAVTPEVLLLDEPAAFLDPISTAKLEKVIVDLKKDVTIVMVTHNIAQARRVADYVAFLFMGQLIEYGPASEIFEKPKKDLTAKYIAGRLW
;
A
#
# COMPACT_ATOMS: atom_id res chain seq x y z
N MET A 1 -16.64 25.54 1.09
CA MET A 1 -16.10 24.51 1.99
C MET A 1 -15.04 23.75 1.20
N GLY A 2 -13.75 23.99 1.45
CA GLY A 2 -12.67 23.30 0.75
C GLY A 2 -12.77 21.80 1.05
N GLN A 3 -12.84 20.99 -0.01
CA GLN A 3 -12.74 19.53 0.13
C GLN A 3 -11.41 19.25 0.84
N ASN A 4 -11.47 18.50 1.93
CA ASN A 4 -10.27 18.07 2.64
C ASN A 4 -9.43 17.23 1.66
N GLU A 5 -8.34 17.82 1.14
CA GLU A 5 -7.47 17.15 0.16
C GLU A 5 -6.69 15.97 0.77
N ASP A 6 -6.66 15.91 2.12
CA ASP A 6 -5.94 14.88 2.86
C ASP A 6 -6.87 13.71 3.20
N LYS A 7 -6.55 12.55 2.64
CA LYS A 7 -7.26 11.29 2.95
C LYS A 7 -6.84 10.73 4.29
N ILE A 8 -5.53 10.81 4.58
CA ILE A 8 -4.95 10.30 5.82
C ILE A 8 -4.01 11.39 6.38
N ILE A 9 -4.03 11.56 7.69
CA ILE A 9 -3.05 12.37 8.41
C ILE A 9 -2.38 11.46 9.44
N VAL A 10 -1.08 11.27 9.29
CA VAL A 10 -0.23 10.71 10.35
C VAL A 10 0.19 11.88 11.23
N ASP A 11 -0.09 11.82 12.54
CA ASP A 11 0.13 12.92 13.47
C ASP A 11 0.90 12.45 14.71
N ASN A 12 2.15 12.90 14.82
CA ASN A 12 3.08 12.60 15.91
C ASN A 12 3.22 11.12 16.23
N LEU A 13 3.18 10.26 15.20
CA LEU A 13 3.24 8.82 15.35
C LEU A 13 4.61 8.37 15.84
N SER A 14 4.66 7.79 17.03
CA SER A 14 5.82 7.06 17.57
C SER A 14 5.41 5.60 17.81
N ALA A 15 6.33 4.66 17.54
CA ALA A 15 6.04 3.24 17.67
C ALA A 15 7.22 2.46 18.25
N TRP A 16 6.90 1.39 18.97
CA TRP A 16 7.86 0.51 19.63
C TRP A 16 7.49 -0.96 19.38
N TYR A 17 8.52 -1.80 19.32
CA TYR A 17 8.39 -3.24 19.53
C TYR A 17 9.13 -3.59 20.81
N TRP A 18 8.39 -4.03 21.82
CA TRP A 18 8.88 -4.20 23.21
C TRP A 18 9.47 -2.87 23.70
N ASP A 19 10.75 -2.82 24.03
CA ASP A 19 11.44 -1.61 24.51
C ASP A 19 12.17 -0.85 23.40
N LYS A 20 12.17 -1.40 22.16
CA LYS A 20 12.87 -0.77 21.03
C LYS A 20 11.96 0.18 20.27
N GLN A 21 12.24 1.47 20.34
CA GLN A 21 11.56 2.47 19.51
C GLN A 21 12.01 2.36 18.05
N VAL A 22 11.05 2.39 17.13
CA VAL A 22 11.26 2.24 15.69
C VAL A 22 10.71 3.39 14.86
N LEU A 23 9.79 4.19 15.41
CA LEU A 23 9.31 5.42 14.81
C LEU A 23 9.33 6.55 15.85
N TYR A 24 9.70 7.76 15.42
CA TYR A 24 9.91 8.91 16.28
C TYR A 24 9.12 10.11 15.73
N ASN A 25 7.95 10.42 16.32
CA ASN A 25 7.13 11.61 16.05
C ASN A 25 6.90 11.88 14.55
N VAL A 26 6.57 10.85 13.77
CA VAL A 26 6.33 10.94 12.34
C VAL A 26 5.01 11.67 12.08
N SER A 27 5.05 12.75 11.29
CA SER A 27 3.86 13.54 10.93
C SER A 27 3.88 13.96 9.47
N PHE A 28 2.87 13.56 8.69
CA PHE A 28 2.66 14.01 7.31
C PHE A 28 1.25 13.66 6.84
N PRO A 29 0.72 14.43 5.86
CA PRO A 29 -0.55 14.10 5.22
C PRO A 29 -0.36 13.14 4.05
N ILE A 30 -1.40 12.37 3.72
CA ILE A 30 -1.50 11.55 2.51
C ILE A 30 -2.69 12.05 1.71
N LYS A 31 -2.40 12.56 0.51
CA LYS A 31 -3.39 13.20 -0.36
C LYS A 31 -4.35 12.19 -0.99
N LYS A 32 -5.62 12.54 -1.04
CA LYS A 32 -6.67 11.71 -1.66
C LYS A 32 -6.38 11.49 -3.16
N ASN A 33 -6.57 10.25 -3.63
CA ASN A 33 -6.39 9.86 -5.03
C ASN A 33 -5.00 10.26 -5.60
N LYS A 34 -3.98 10.15 -4.75
CA LYS A 34 -2.57 10.33 -5.10
C LYS A 34 -1.77 9.12 -4.63
N ILE A 35 -0.57 8.98 -5.21
CA ILE A 35 0.41 7.98 -4.80
C ILE A 35 1.42 8.66 -3.88
N THR A 36 1.39 8.31 -2.59
CA THR A 36 2.44 8.70 -1.64
C THR A 36 3.41 7.54 -1.50
N VAL A 37 4.68 7.75 -1.82
CA VAL A 37 5.72 6.74 -1.68
C VAL A 37 6.60 7.04 -0.48
N ILE A 38 6.71 6.07 0.43
CA ILE A 38 7.62 6.13 1.57
C ILE A 38 8.94 5.48 1.15
N ILE A 39 10.02 6.26 1.09
CA ILE A 39 11.36 5.80 0.77
C ILE A 39 12.26 5.81 1.99
N GLY A 40 13.37 5.06 1.93
CA GLY A 40 14.38 5.01 2.98
C GLY A 40 15.11 3.67 3.02
N PRO A 41 16.24 3.58 3.75
CA PRO A 41 17.02 2.35 3.85
C PRO A 41 16.23 1.22 4.52
N SER A 42 16.70 -0.03 4.34
CA SER A 42 16.12 -1.19 5.01
C SER A 42 16.18 -1.03 6.52
N GLY A 43 15.12 -1.45 7.22
CA GLY A 43 15.04 -1.38 8.69
C GLY A 43 14.76 0.01 9.28
N CYS A 44 14.55 1.07 8.48
CA CYS A 44 14.27 2.41 9.00
C CYS A 44 12.81 2.65 9.48
N GLY A 45 11.95 1.62 9.51
CA GLY A 45 10.57 1.74 10.04
C GLY A 45 9.46 1.87 9.00
N LYS A 46 9.75 1.83 7.68
CA LYS A 46 8.75 2.01 6.59
C LYS A 46 7.55 1.07 6.69
N SER A 47 7.79 -0.24 6.81
CA SER A 47 6.71 -1.23 6.92
C SER A 47 5.94 -1.12 8.24
N THR A 48 6.61 -0.70 9.33
CA THR A 48 5.94 -0.39 10.59
C THR A 48 4.98 0.79 10.41
N LEU A 49 5.43 1.86 9.78
CA LEU A 49 4.61 3.02 9.47
C LEU A 49 3.42 2.63 8.57
N LEU A 50 3.66 1.87 7.49
CA LEU A 50 2.61 1.42 6.58
C LEU A 50 1.55 0.57 7.29
N ARG A 51 1.98 -0.41 8.11
CA ARG A 51 1.09 -1.28 8.89
C ARG A 51 0.33 -0.55 10.00
N SER A 52 0.85 0.58 10.49
CA SER A 52 0.11 1.42 11.44
C SER A 52 -1.10 2.09 10.81
N ILE A 53 -1.12 2.31 9.47
CA ILE A 53 -2.25 2.95 8.77
C ILE A 53 -3.49 2.05 8.71
N ASN A 54 -3.35 0.71 8.81
CA ASN A 54 -4.48 -0.22 8.85
C ASN A 54 -4.51 -1.10 10.10
N ARG A 55 -3.75 -0.73 11.12
CA ARG A 55 -3.70 -1.41 12.42
C ARG A 55 -3.23 -2.88 12.36
N LEU A 56 -2.45 -3.26 11.31
CA LEU A 56 -1.89 -4.62 11.25
C LEU A 56 -0.81 -4.87 12.31
N ASN A 57 -0.18 -3.82 12.83
CA ASN A 57 0.78 -3.97 13.93
C ASN A 57 0.14 -4.43 15.24
N ASP A 58 -1.20 -4.26 15.41
CA ASP A 58 -1.92 -4.71 16.60
C ASP A 58 -1.81 -6.23 16.86
N TYR A 59 -1.45 -7.01 15.81
CA TYR A 59 -1.24 -8.46 15.92
C TYR A 59 0.20 -8.84 16.26
N ILE A 60 1.09 -7.87 16.45
CA ILE A 60 2.50 -8.12 16.75
C ILE A 60 2.71 -7.95 18.24
N ASP A 61 3.16 -9.02 18.90
CA ASP A 61 3.44 -9.00 20.33
C ASP A 61 4.46 -7.90 20.67
N GLY A 62 4.15 -7.15 21.75
CA GLY A 62 4.98 -6.06 22.21
C GLY A 62 4.90 -4.78 21.37
N PHE A 63 4.02 -4.70 20.37
CA PHE A 63 3.80 -3.46 19.64
C PHE A 63 3.09 -2.42 20.51
N LYS A 64 3.62 -1.20 20.53
CA LYS A 64 3.03 -0.02 21.19
C LYS A 64 3.18 1.18 20.27
N MET A 65 2.23 2.09 20.34
CA MET A 65 2.32 3.35 19.63
C MET A 65 1.72 4.51 20.43
N THR A 66 2.14 5.72 20.09
CA THR A 66 1.54 6.99 20.51
C THR A 66 1.33 7.88 19.29
N GLY A 67 0.58 8.96 19.45
CA GLY A 67 0.18 9.81 18.34
C GLY A 67 -1.14 9.33 17.73
N ARG A 68 -1.45 9.77 16.51
CA ARG A 68 -2.73 9.52 15.86
C ARG A 68 -2.55 9.20 14.39
N VAL A 69 -3.46 8.40 13.84
CA VAL A 69 -3.66 8.23 12.40
C VAL A 69 -5.10 8.58 12.10
N LEU A 70 -5.32 9.70 11.43
CA LEU A 70 -6.64 10.17 11.09
C LEU A 70 -6.98 9.79 9.65
N ILE A 71 -8.16 9.22 9.42
CA ILE A 71 -8.69 8.91 8.10
C ILE A 71 -10.03 9.63 7.96
N ASP A 72 -10.12 10.52 6.96
CA ASP A 72 -11.25 11.44 6.81
C ASP A 72 -11.57 12.19 8.13
N GLY A 73 -10.52 12.53 8.91
CA GLY A 73 -10.63 13.22 10.19
C GLY A 73 -10.94 12.34 11.41
N ILE A 74 -11.16 11.03 11.23
CA ILE A 74 -11.46 10.09 12.33
C ILE A 74 -10.17 9.36 12.72
N ASN A 75 -9.83 9.37 14.02
CA ASN A 75 -8.68 8.61 14.51
C ASN A 75 -9.00 7.11 14.51
N ILE A 76 -8.21 6.35 13.74
CA ILE A 76 -8.45 4.90 13.56
C ILE A 76 -8.09 4.07 14.80
N TYR A 77 -7.48 4.66 15.82
CA TYR A 77 -7.12 3.99 17.07
C TYR A 77 -8.10 4.27 18.20
N ASP A 78 -9.21 4.98 17.94
CA ASP A 78 -10.28 5.16 18.90
C ASP A 78 -11.00 3.83 19.17
N GLU A 79 -11.46 3.61 20.40
CA GLU A 79 -12.08 2.35 20.86
C GLU A 79 -13.35 1.96 20.07
N GLN A 80 -14.03 2.94 19.49
CA GLN A 80 -15.29 2.73 18.75
C GLN A 80 -15.07 2.24 17.30
N ILE A 81 -13.83 2.17 16.83
CA ILE A 81 -13.53 1.80 15.44
C ILE A 81 -13.71 0.31 15.22
N ASP A 82 -14.64 -0.05 14.33
CA ASP A 82 -14.75 -1.40 13.80
C ASP A 82 -13.53 -1.71 12.90
N ILE A 83 -12.66 -2.59 13.40
CA ILE A 83 -11.40 -2.93 12.73
C ILE A 83 -11.62 -3.73 11.42
N TYR A 84 -12.72 -4.46 11.30
CA TYR A 84 -13.05 -5.20 10.10
C TYR A 84 -13.48 -4.24 8.99
N GLU A 85 -14.34 -3.27 9.30
CA GLU A 85 -14.72 -2.21 8.37
C GLU A 85 -13.54 -1.30 8.01
N LEU A 86 -12.67 -0.97 8.97
CA LEU A 86 -11.43 -0.24 8.69
C LEU A 86 -10.58 -0.98 7.65
N ARG A 87 -10.34 -2.28 7.84
CA ARG A 87 -9.51 -3.09 6.94
C ARG A 87 -10.18 -3.42 5.62
N ARG A 88 -11.50 -3.32 5.53
CA ARG A 88 -12.21 -3.36 4.25
C ARG A 88 -11.95 -2.11 3.42
N LYS A 89 -11.88 -0.93 4.08
CA LYS A 89 -11.60 0.35 3.43
C LYS A 89 -10.12 0.54 3.12
N ILE A 90 -9.23 -0.03 3.94
CA ILE A 90 -7.78 0.14 3.84
C ILE A 90 -7.13 -1.23 3.71
N VAL A 91 -6.95 -1.65 2.46
CA VAL A 91 -6.40 -2.97 2.16
C VAL A 91 -4.90 -2.89 1.94
N MET A 92 -4.17 -3.88 2.46
CA MET A 92 -2.74 -4.00 2.29
C MET A 92 -2.38 -5.17 1.38
N VAL A 93 -1.46 -4.93 0.45
CA VAL A 93 -0.78 -5.97 -0.35
C VAL A 93 0.64 -6.09 0.15
N LEU A 94 1.04 -7.31 0.48
CA LEU A 94 2.33 -7.62 1.08
C LEU A 94 3.45 -7.69 0.02
N GLN A 95 4.68 -7.59 0.47
CA GLN A 95 5.90 -7.66 -0.34
C GLN A 95 5.99 -8.98 -1.11
N LYS A 96 5.80 -10.11 -0.43
CA LYS A 96 5.76 -11.44 -1.06
C LYS A 96 4.33 -11.74 -1.52
N PRO A 97 4.13 -12.09 -2.79
CA PRO A 97 2.83 -12.54 -3.25
C PRO A 97 2.30 -13.68 -2.36
N ALA A 98 1.05 -13.56 -1.92
CA ALA A 98 0.41 -14.54 -1.05
C ALA A 98 -0.98 -14.88 -1.58
N PRO A 99 -1.09 -15.55 -2.74
CA PRO A 99 -2.36 -16.11 -3.18
C PRO A 99 -2.82 -17.19 -2.20
N PHE A 100 -4.14 -17.34 -2.05
CA PHE A 100 -4.69 -18.47 -1.29
C PHE A 100 -4.59 -19.76 -2.12
N PRO A 101 -4.54 -20.95 -1.49
CA PRO A 101 -4.49 -22.26 -2.18
C PRO A 101 -5.86 -22.61 -2.78
N MET A 102 -6.32 -21.80 -3.71
CA MET A 102 -7.60 -21.91 -4.40
C MET A 102 -7.48 -21.33 -5.82
N SER A 103 -8.58 -21.38 -6.59
CA SER A 103 -8.60 -20.88 -7.96
C SER A 103 -8.30 -19.38 -8.04
N ILE A 104 -7.93 -18.91 -9.25
CA ILE A 104 -7.78 -17.48 -9.55
C ILE A 104 -9.09 -16.74 -9.24
N PHE A 105 -10.22 -17.30 -9.68
CA PHE A 105 -11.56 -16.75 -9.42
C PHE A 105 -11.82 -16.63 -7.92
N ASP A 106 -11.62 -17.71 -7.16
CA ASP A 106 -11.93 -17.76 -5.74
C ASP A 106 -11.03 -16.84 -4.91
N ASN A 107 -9.78 -16.65 -5.31
CA ASN A 107 -8.90 -15.64 -4.70
C ASN A 107 -9.52 -14.25 -4.76
N VAL A 108 -10.01 -13.83 -5.92
CA VAL A 108 -10.58 -12.49 -6.09
C VAL A 108 -11.98 -12.40 -5.48
N ALA A 109 -12.78 -13.47 -5.58
CA ALA A 109 -14.14 -13.53 -5.04
C ALA A 109 -14.17 -13.68 -3.51
N PHE A 110 -13.05 -13.97 -2.85
CA PHE A 110 -12.97 -14.26 -1.42
C PHE A 110 -13.52 -13.12 -0.55
N GLY A 111 -12.97 -11.92 -0.70
CA GLY A 111 -13.42 -10.75 0.04
C GLY A 111 -14.91 -10.42 -0.19
N PRO A 112 -15.36 -10.27 -1.43
CA PRO A 112 -16.78 -10.06 -1.74
C PRO A 112 -17.73 -11.09 -1.12
N ARG A 113 -17.35 -12.39 -1.09
CA ARG A 113 -18.15 -13.44 -0.43
C ARG A 113 -18.24 -13.26 1.07
N ILE A 114 -17.14 -12.94 1.75
CA ILE A 114 -17.13 -12.65 3.20
C ILE A 114 -18.05 -11.47 3.51
N HIS A 115 -18.08 -10.45 2.64
CA HIS A 115 -18.96 -9.30 2.76
C HIS A 115 -20.38 -9.54 2.23
N GLY A 116 -20.79 -10.82 2.09
CA GLY A 116 -22.19 -11.20 1.86
C GLY A 116 -22.64 -11.25 0.40
N ILE A 117 -21.76 -11.06 -0.59
CA ILE A 117 -22.13 -11.17 -2.00
C ILE A 117 -22.23 -12.65 -2.38
N LYS A 118 -23.48 -13.18 -2.52
CA LYS A 118 -23.76 -14.59 -2.86
C LYS A 118 -24.14 -14.78 -4.32
N ASN A 119 -24.61 -13.74 -5.01
CA ASN A 119 -25.06 -13.84 -6.39
C ASN A 119 -23.88 -14.10 -7.34
N LYS A 120 -23.92 -15.24 -8.06
CA LYS A 120 -22.85 -15.69 -8.96
C LYS A 120 -22.56 -14.70 -10.09
N LYS A 121 -23.60 -14.06 -10.67
CA LYS A 121 -23.41 -13.06 -11.74
C LYS A 121 -22.71 -11.80 -11.23
N VAL A 122 -23.08 -11.35 -10.03
CA VAL A 122 -22.45 -10.20 -9.37
C VAL A 122 -20.99 -10.53 -9.05
N LEU A 123 -20.70 -11.69 -8.47
CA LEU A 123 -19.34 -12.14 -8.19
C LEU A 123 -18.49 -12.20 -9.46
N MET A 124 -18.99 -12.81 -10.55
CA MET A 124 -18.27 -12.89 -11.81
C MET A 124 -17.93 -11.49 -12.36
N ASN A 125 -18.88 -10.56 -12.31
CA ASN A 125 -18.66 -9.19 -12.77
C ASN A 125 -17.63 -8.46 -11.88
N THR A 126 -17.70 -8.64 -10.55
CA THR A 126 -16.74 -8.08 -9.60
C THR A 126 -15.33 -8.60 -9.85
N VAL A 127 -15.18 -9.91 -9.99
CA VAL A 127 -13.91 -10.58 -10.29
C VAL A 127 -13.33 -10.06 -11.61
N ARG A 128 -14.15 -10.03 -12.68
CA ARG A 128 -13.72 -9.51 -13.97
C ARG A 128 -13.22 -8.07 -13.87
N LYS A 129 -13.98 -7.17 -13.24
CA LYS A 129 -13.59 -5.76 -13.07
C LYS A 129 -12.28 -5.62 -12.28
N ALA A 130 -12.12 -6.38 -11.21
CA ALA A 130 -10.92 -6.35 -10.39
C ALA A 130 -9.69 -6.85 -11.15
N LEU A 131 -9.82 -7.94 -11.91
CA LEU A 131 -8.74 -8.47 -12.76
C LEU A 131 -8.37 -7.50 -13.89
N ILE A 132 -9.35 -6.82 -14.50
CA ILE A 132 -9.09 -5.77 -15.49
C ILE A 132 -8.29 -4.61 -14.87
N LYS A 133 -8.74 -4.09 -13.71
CA LYS A 133 -8.04 -3.02 -13.00
C LYS A 133 -6.62 -3.40 -12.58
N ALA A 134 -6.39 -4.66 -12.23
CA ALA A 134 -5.06 -5.18 -11.92
C ALA A 134 -4.22 -5.55 -13.16
N GLY A 135 -4.72 -5.31 -14.38
CA GLY A 135 -4.03 -5.62 -15.63
C GLY A 135 -3.73 -7.11 -15.82
N LEU A 136 -4.59 -7.98 -15.29
CA LEU A 136 -4.38 -9.44 -15.30
C LEU A 136 -5.43 -10.18 -16.14
N TRP A 137 -6.58 -9.55 -16.45
CA TRP A 137 -7.72 -10.22 -17.10
C TRP A 137 -7.36 -10.97 -18.38
N ASP A 138 -6.67 -10.32 -19.31
CA ASP A 138 -6.36 -10.91 -20.61
C ASP A 138 -5.41 -12.12 -20.51
N GLU A 139 -4.64 -12.20 -19.44
CA GLU A 139 -3.71 -13.31 -19.20
C GLU A 139 -4.39 -14.53 -18.54
N VAL A 140 -5.58 -14.33 -17.89
CA VAL A 140 -6.20 -15.40 -17.07
C VAL A 140 -7.66 -15.67 -17.36
N LYS A 141 -8.32 -14.93 -18.25
CA LYS A 141 -9.78 -15.04 -18.51
C LYS A 141 -10.25 -16.43 -18.90
N ASP A 142 -9.41 -17.21 -19.59
CA ASP A 142 -9.74 -18.55 -20.08
C ASP A 142 -9.36 -19.65 -19.08
N ARG A 143 -8.74 -19.29 -17.93
CA ARG A 143 -8.28 -20.22 -16.89
C ARG A 143 -8.60 -19.76 -15.46
N LEU A 144 -9.71 -19.07 -15.27
CA LEU A 144 -10.12 -18.50 -13.98
C LEU A 144 -10.27 -19.53 -12.85
N PHE A 145 -10.57 -20.78 -13.19
CA PHE A 145 -10.79 -21.85 -12.23
C PHE A 145 -9.54 -22.71 -11.98
N GLU A 146 -8.41 -22.41 -12.63
CA GLU A 146 -7.13 -23.03 -12.34
C GLU A 146 -6.53 -22.52 -11.03
N ASN A 147 -5.59 -23.30 -10.47
CA ASN A 147 -4.95 -22.97 -9.20
C ASN A 147 -4.10 -21.68 -9.33
N ALA A 148 -4.26 -20.75 -8.40
CA ALA A 148 -3.53 -19.49 -8.41
C ALA A 148 -2.00 -19.66 -8.23
N TYR A 149 -1.52 -20.78 -7.69
CA TYR A 149 -0.08 -21.06 -7.58
C TYR A 149 0.58 -21.37 -8.93
N GLU A 150 -0.18 -21.67 -9.97
CA GLU A 150 0.35 -21.89 -11.34
C GLU A 150 0.71 -20.56 -12.06
N LEU A 151 0.33 -19.44 -11.48
CA LEU A 151 0.68 -18.11 -11.98
C LEU A 151 2.15 -17.78 -11.72
N SER A 152 2.77 -17.03 -12.64
CA SER A 152 4.10 -16.44 -12.39
C SER A 152 4.07 -15.47 -11.22
N GLY A 153 5.23 -15.17 -10.61
CA GLY A 153 5.33 -14.25 -9.47
C GLY A 153 4.68 -12.88 -9.74
N GLY A 154 4.90 -12.30 -10.93
CA GLY A 154 4.27 -11.04 -11.32
C GLY A 154 2.76 -11.15 -11.52
N GLN A 155 2.26 -12.29 -12.02
CA GLN A 155 0.83 -12.55 -12.11
C GLN A 155 0.21 -12.76 -10.72
N GLN A 156 0.88 -13.49 -9.82
CA GLN A 156 0.44 -13.66 -8.43
C GLN A 156 0.35 -12.32 -7.70
N GLN A 157 1.31 -11.42 -7.88
CA GLN A 157 1.28 -10.09 -7.28
C GLN A 157 0.08 -9.28 -7.80
N ARG A 158 -0.16 -9.27 -9.11
CA ARG A 158 -1.33 -8.61 -9.69
C ARG A 158 -2.64 -9.29 -9.27
N LEU A 159 -2.66 -10.60 -9.03
CA LEU A 159 -3.80 -11.28 -8.44
C LEU A 159 -4.08 -10.81 -7.00
N CYS A 160 -3.04 -10.64 -6.17
CA CYS A 160 -3.19 -10.08 -4.82
C CYS A 160 -3.76 -8.66 -4.86
N ILE A 161 -3.35 -7.84 -5.84
CA ILE A 161 -3.95 -6.52 -6.06
C ILE A 161 -5.40 -6.64 -6.52
N ALA A 162 -5.72 -7.53 -7.46
CA ALA A 162 -7.11 -7.76 -7.88
C ALA A 162 -8.00 -8.18 -6.70
N ARG A 163 -7.50 -9.09 -5.83
CA ARG A 163 -8.18 -9.49 -4.60
C ARG A 163 -8.45 -8.31 -3.67
N ALA A 164 -7.48 -7.43 -3.51
CA ALA A 164 -7.61 -6.19 -2.73
C ALA A 164 -8.67 -5.26 -3.33
N LEU A 165 -8.66 -5.05 -4.65
CA LEU A 165 -9.58 -4.16 -5.36
C LEU A 165 -11.02 -4.68 -5.38
N ALA A 166 -11.23 -6.00 -5.25
CA ALA A 166 -12.56 -6.61 -5.31
C ALA A 166 -13.50 -6.17 -4.18
N VAL A 167 -12.97 -5.70 -3.06
CA VAL A 167 -13.75 -5.13 -1.95
C VAL A 167 -13.94 -3.62 -2.05
N THR A 168 -13.53 -3.00 -3.16
CA THR A 168 -13.63 -1.55 -3.43
C THR A 168 -13.04 -0.70 -2.30
N PRO A 169 -11.73 -0.83 -2.01
CA PRO A 169 -11.10 -0.08 -0.94
C PRO A 169 -11.00 1.42 -1.28
N GLU A 170 -10.93 2.24 -0.25
CA GLU A 170 -10.65 3.68 -0.36
C GLU A 170 -9.14 3.97 -0.37
N VAL A 171 -8.37 3.09 0.27
CA VAL A 171 -6.90 3.18 0.38
C VAL A 171 -6.28 1.82 0.09
N LEU A 172 -5.23 1.82 -0.74
CA LEU A 172 -4.41 0.65 -1.04
C LEU A 172 -3.00 0.87 -0.50
N LEU A 173 -2.59 0.01 0.43
CA LEU A 173 -1.24 0.00 0.99
C LEU A 173 -0.41 -1.07 0.27
N LEU A 174 0.77 -0.70 -0.22
CA LEU A 174 1.67 -1.58 -0.98
C LEU A 174 3.04 -1.64 -0.28
N ASP A 175 3.38 -2.78 0.29
CA ASP A 175 4.69 -2.99 0.93
C ASP A 175 5.64 -3.62 -0.09
N GLU A 176 6.55 -2.84 -0.66
CA GLU A 176 7.56 -3.23 -1.65
C GLU A 176 7.02 -4.16 -2.77
N PRO A 177 5.95 -3.77 -3.50
CA PRO A 177 5.16 -4.70 -4.32
C PRO A 177 5.90 -5.29 -5.53
N ALA A 178 7.07 -4.75 -5.90
CA ALA A 178 7.88 -5.23 -7.01
C ALA A 178 9.21 -5.89 -6.60
N ALA A 179 9.46 -6.09 -5.30
CA ALA A 179 10.77 -6.52 -4.79
C ALA A 179 11.26 -7.87 -5.37
N PHE A 180 10.34 -8.75 -5.77
CA PHE A 180 10.65 -10.10 -6.29
C PHE A 180 10.26 -10.27 -7.75
N LEU A 181 10.04 -9.18 -8.49
CA LEU A 181 9.60 -9.22 -9.87
C LEU A 181 10.74 -8.93 -10.85
N ASP A 182 10.66 -9.58 -12.02
CA ASP A 182 11.48 -9.23 -13.15
C ASP A 182 11.17 -7.82 -13.70
N PRO A 183 12.05 -7.21 -14.51
CA PRO A 183 11.84 -5.85 -15.02
C PRO A 183 10.54 -5.66 -15.82
N ILE A 184 10.13 -6.66 -16.59
CA ILE A 184 8.92 -6.58 -17.43
C ILE A 184 7.67 -6.60 -16.54
N SER A 185 7.62 -7.52 -15.58
CA SER A 185 6.55 -7.62 -14.58
C SER A 185 6.47 -6.37 -13.71
N THR A 186 7.63 -5.80 -13.34
CA THR A 186 7.72 -4.53 -12.59
C THR A 186 7.10 -3.39 -13.38
N ALA A 187 7.45 -3.23 -14.67
CA ALA A 187 6.89 -2.16 -15.51
C ALA A 187 5.36 -2.29 -15.67
N LYS A 188 4.85 -3.52 -15.86
CA LYS A 188 3.40 -3.79 -15.89
C LYS A 188 2.72 -3.39 -14.59
N LEU A 189 3.32 -3.76 -13.45
CA LEU A 189 2.80 -3.43 -12.12
C LEU A 189 2.79 -1.92 -11.86
N GLU A 190 3.86 -1.21 -12.20
CA GLU A 190 3.95 0.25 -12.06
C GLU A 190 2.86 0.96 -12.87
N LYS A 191 2.60 0.53 -14.10
CA LYS A 191 1.50 1.05 -14.91
C LYS A 191 0.15 0.85 -14.22
N VAL A 192 -0.10 -0.34 -13.68
CA VAL A 192 -1.32 -0.64 -12.91
C VAL A 192 -1.45 0.31 -11.72
N ILE A 193 -0.39 0.48 -10.93
CA ILE A 193 -0.40 1.38 -9.75
C ILE A 193 -0.72 2.82 -10.16
N VAL A 194 -0.10 3.33 -11.23
CA VAL A 194 -0.35 4.69 -11.73
C VAL A 194 -1.79 4.86 -12.23
N ASP A 195 -2.36 3.87 -12.89
CA ASP A 195 -3.74 3.94 -13.37
C ASP A 195 -4.76 3.89 -12.22
N LEU A 196 -4.47 3.12 -11.16
CA LEU A 196 -5.35 2.93 -10.01
C LEU A 196 -5.54 4.19 -9.16
N LYS A 197 -4.60 5.15 -9.15
CA LYS A 197 -4.72 6.36 -8.33
C LYS A 197 -5.94 7.21 -8.64
N LYS A 198 -6.56 7.04 -9.81
CA LYS A 198 -7.80 7.73 -10.19
C LYS A 198 -8.98 7.31 -9.32
N ASP A 199 -8.95 6.07 -8.82
CA ASP A 199 -10.05 5.43 -8.10
C ASP A 199 -9.76 5.24 -6.61
N VAL A 200 -8.47 5.11 -6.22
CA VAL A 200 -8.04 4.74 -4.86
C VAL A 200 -6.81 5.53 -4.45
N THR A 201 -6.75 5.93 -3.19
CA THR A 201 -5.55 6.53 -2.61
C THR A 201 -4.49 5.44 -2.39
N ILE A 202 -3.24 5.70 -2.77
CA ILE A 202 -2.19 4.68 -2.70
C ILE A 202 -1.07 5.16 -1.77
N VAL A 203 -0.67 4.29 -0.84
CA VAL A 203 0.54 4.45 -0.04
C VAL A 203 1.46 3.28 -0.33
N MET A 204 2.63 3.55 -0.87
CA MET A 204 3.58 2.52 -1.26
C MET A 204 4.90 2.70 -0.51
N VAL A 205 5.46 1.60 -0.05
CA VAL A 205 6.83 1.54 0.47
C VAL A 205 7.74 0.95 -0.61
N THR A 206 8.89 1.54 -0.82
CA THR A 206 9.95 0.95 -1.64
C THR A 206 11.33 1.47 -1.22
N HIS A 207 12.37 0.66 -1.39
CA HIS A 207 13.77 1.08 -1.31
C HIS A 207 14.36 1.39 -2.70
N ASN A 208 13.61 1.16 -3.78
CA ASN A 208 14.03 1.44 -5.14
C ASN A 208 13.66 2.88 -5.54
N ILE A 209 14.67 3.76 -5.54
CA ILE A 209 14.53 5.19 -5.87
C ILE A 209 14.01 5.39 -7.30
N ALA A 210 14.49 4.58 -8.25
CA ALA A 210 14.05 4.69 -9.65
C ALA A 210 12.56 4.35 -9.80
N GLN A 211 12.08 3.34 -9.08
CA GLN A 211 10.65 3.01 -9.02
C GLN A 211 9.84 4.16 -8.40
N ALA A 212 10.28 4.66 -7.23
CA ALA A 212 9.60 5.77 -6.56
C ALA A 212 9.48 6.98 -7.48
N ARG A 213 10.55 7.33 -8.23
CA ARG A 213 10.56 8.43 -9.19
C ARG A 213 9.54 8.27 -10.33
N ARG A 214 9.29 7.03 -10.79
CA ARG A 214 8.33 6.77 -11.88
C ARG A 214 6.87 6.85 -11.45
N VAL A 215 6.56 6.50 -10.19
CA VAL A 215 5.16 6.31 -9.77
C VAL A 215 4.64 7.35 -8.78
N ALA A 216 5.51 8.01 -8.00
CA ALA A 216 5.10 8.88 -6.91
C ALA A 216 4.50 10.20 -7.36
N ASP A 217 3.41 10.64 -6.71
CA ASP A 217 2.96 12.04 -6.69
C ASP A 217 3.60 12.78 -5.50
N TYR A 218 3.71 12.11 -4.33
CA TYR A 218 4.33 12.62 -3.11
C TYR A 218 5.34 11.61 -2.56
N VAL A 219 6.35 12.11 -1.90
CA VAL A 219 7.41 11.27 -1.30
C VAL A 219 7.58 11.64 0.17
N ALA A 220 7.66 10.62 1.03
CA ALA A 220 8.06 10.72 2.42
C ALA A 220 9.40 9.98 2.59
N PHE A 221 10.46 10.69 2.89
CA PHE A 221 11.76 10.08 3.18
C PHE A 221 11.90 9.79 4.67
N LEU A 222 11.99 8.51 5.00
CA LEU A 222 12.17 8.01 6.35
C LEU A 222 13.61 7.53 6.57
N PHE A 223 14.23 7.99 7.66
CA PHE A 223 15.58 7.57 8.04
C PHE A 223 15.65 7.39 9.55
N MET A 224 16.13 6.21 10.02
CA MET A 224 16.22 5.88 11.46
C MET A 224 14.93 6.18 12.24
N GLY A 225 13.79 5.83 11.66
CA GLY A 225 12.48 6.03 12.30
C GLY A 225 11.94 7.47 12.27
N GLN A 226 12.66 8.40 11.69
CA GLN A 226 12.26 9.81 11.60
C GLN A 226 11.87 10.19 10.19
N LEU A 227 10.85 11.03 10.05
CA LEU A 227 10.54 11.69 8.78
C LEU A 227 11.53 12.82 8.54
N ILE A 228 12.38 12.64 7.55
CA ILE A 228 13.41 13.64 7.20
C ILE A 228 12.84 14.72 6.30
N GLU A 229 12.07 14.30 5.28
CA GLU A 229 11.49 15.22 4.33
C GLU A 229 10.21 14.63 3.72
N TYR A 230 9.22 15.49 3.46
CA TYR A 230 7.98 15.15 2.77
C TYR A 230 7.62 16.26 1.78
N GLY A 231 7.16 15.89 0.59
CA GLY A 231 6.70 16.85 -0.41
C GLY A 231 6.33 16.20 -1.74
N PRO A 232 5.99 17.04 -2.74
CA PRO A 232 5.79 16.61 -4.12
C PRO A 232 7.01 15.85 -4.65
N ALA A 233 6.78 14.78 -5.41
CA ALA A 233 7.86 13.95 -5.92
C ALA A 233 8.87 14.72 -6.77
N SER A 234 8.40 15.68 -7.59
CA SER A 234 9.28 16.56 -8.38
C SER A 234 10.25 17.36 -7.53
N GLU A 235 9.78 17.92 -6.38
CA GLU A 235 10.64 18.67 -5.47
C GLU A 235 11.67 17.76 -4.80
N ILE A 236 11.20 16.64 -4.22
CA ILE A 236 12.06 15.72 -3.46
C ILE A 236 13.15 15.12 -4.35
N PHE A 237 12.82 14.75 -5.60
CA PHE A 237 13.80 14.10 -6.49
C PHE A 237 14.71 15.06 -7.25
N GLU A 238 14.30 16.31 -7.48
CA GLU A 238 15.07 17.28 -8.27
C GLU A 238 15.80 18.31 -7.40
N LYS A 239 15.14 18.79 -6.34
CA LYS A 239 15.64 19.84 -5.45
C LYS A 239 15.30 19.56 -3.99
N PRO A 240 15.81 18.47 -3.41
CA PRO A 240 15.56 18.15 -2.00
C PRO A 240 16.08 19.27 -1.09
N LYS A 241 15.30 19.64 -0.07
CA LYS A 241 15.65 20.72 0.89
C LYS A 241 16.63 20.23 1.96
N LYS A 242 16.70 18.91 2.18
CA LYS A 242 17.57 18.30 3.20
C LYS A 242 18.76 17.62 2.54
N ASP A 243 19.97 17.91 3.04
CA ASP A 243 21.21 17.29 2.56
C ASP A 243 21.17 15.77 2.67
N LEU A 244 20.56 15.23 3.74
CA LEU A 244 20.39 13.78 3.94
C LEU A 244 19.53 13.17 2.84
N THR A 245 18.46 13.84 2.41
CA THR A 245 17.60 13.41 1.29
C THR A 245 18.40 13.39 -0.02
N ALA A 246 19.16 14.48 -0.29
CA ALA A 246 19.99 14.57 -1.48
C ALA A 246 21.02 13.44 -1.55
N LYS A 247 21.72 13.16 -0.45
CA LYS A 247 22.70 12.06 -0.35
C LYS A 247 22.04 10.70 -0.57
N TYR A 248 20.85 10.45 0.03
CA TYR A 248 20.14 9.20 -0.15
C TYR A 248 19.72 8.95 -1.59
N ILE A 249 19.12 9.97 -2.24
CA ILE A 249 18.68 9.89 -3.64
C ILE A 249 19.86 9.69 -4.60
N ALA A 250 21.01 10.30 -4.30
CA ALA A 250 22.24 10.16 -5.08
C ALA A 250 22.98 8.81 -4.83
N GLY A 251 22.49 7.95 -3.91
CA GLY A 251 23.18 6.71 -3.53
C GLY A 251 24.48 6.91 -2.76
N ARG A 252 24.62 8.04 -2.05
CA ARG A 252 25.84 8.45 -1.35
C ARG A 252 25.70 8.45 0.18
N LEU A 253 24.79 7.67 0.72
CA LEU A 253 24.51 7.64 2.16
C LEU A 253 25.47 6.72 2.95
N TRP A 254 26.33 5.99 2.25
CA TRP A 254 27.31 5.03 2.79
C TRP A 254 28.71 5.37 2.35
#